data_fc5c04ef5fa7198f35530be9767f1676
#
_entry.id   fc5c04ef5fa7198f35530be9767f1676
#
_cell.length_a   1.000
_cell.length_b   1.000
_cell.length_c   1.000
_cell.angle_alpha   90.00
_cell.angle_beta   90.00
_cell.angle_gamma   90.00
#
_symmetry.space_group_name_H-M   'P 1'
#
loop_
_entity.id
_entity.type
_entity.pdbx_description
1 polymer ?
#
loop_
_entity_poly.entity_id
_entity_poly.type
_entity_poly.pdbx_seq_one_letter_code
_entity_poly.pdbx_strand_id
1 'polypeptide(L)'
;MNLSSHSRLQLTIQKFIFLVLFLSSIGMLAWISNHYNYQFDLTANKRHSLSSSSIDLLSLLNKPVTVHAYTTDDVTQKAVSEIISRYQHIKSDFELRLLNPDIDIEQVRQDGIIMNKPFAFVLYYDGQMELIDSLSETAISNALLRLTRRDDQQVVFLSGHGERDIKGSDNRAYSTMHRRLSDMGFNLQKLNLLENPLPHNSKLVVIAAPVHAYLEGELKTINTYINKGGNLLWLSDPGTENSEAQNLDDLASSLGLQFHTGLIIDNNPDLRQTLNIQHPGIIPVTEYSPHIINNTIRYNSLFPMTRGISPLSNTQTVNNWLAQALFSSAAKSWSESGGISEEMTFNTEHGDTAGPITIAVALTRDASENQNSQSQQRIVVIGDSDFLSDSYIGSGANLNLGLNIFNWLIGDDDFIAIETKASPDTRLDISDTQLAIIGIGFFMVIPLLLIMTGFRIWYLRQKK
;
A
#
# COMPACT_ATOMS: atom_id res chain seq x y z
N MET A 1 50.09 -50.64 30.49
CA MET A 1 49.44 -50.28 31.78
C MET A 1 48.14 -51.04 31.89
N ASN A 2 48.04 -52.01 32.77
CA ASN A 2 46.83 -52.77 33.04
C ASN A 2 45.93 -51.96 33.97
N LEU A 3 44.83 -51.42 33.41
CA LEU A 3 43.79 -50.72 34.19
C LEU A 3 43.17 -51.68 35.20
N SER A 4 43.07 -51.26 36.45
CA SER A 4 42.45 -52.09 37.53
C SER A 4 40.96 -52.34 37.19
N SER A 5 40.40 -53.43 37.70
CA SER A 5 38.99 -53.81 37.46
C SER A 5 38.02 -52.70 37.87
N HIS A 6 38.33 -51.89 38.87
CA HIS A 6 37.55 -50.72 39.31
C HIS A 6 37.54 -49.59 38.27
N SER A 7 38.67 -49.27 37.62
CA SER A 7 38.76 -48.25 36.59
C SER A 7 38.00 -48.63 35.31
N ARG A 8 37.94 -49.89 34.95
CA ARG A 8 37.17 -50.42 33.82
C ARG A 8 35.65 -50.30 34.07
N LEU A 9 35.21 -50.59 35.29
CA LEU A 9 33.80 -50.47 35.69
C LEU A 9 33.36 -49.00 35.65
N GLN A 10 34.17 -48.06 36.18
CA GLN A 10 33.90 -46.66 36.17
C GLN A 10 33.78 -46.09 34.70
N LEU A 11 34.69 -46.51 33.82
CA LEU A 11 34.63 -46.10 32.39
C LEU A 11 33.39 -46.66 31.67
N THR A 12 32.96 -47.87 32.03
CA THR A 12 31.76 -48.48 31.46
C THR A 12 30.49 -47.76 31.92
N ILE A 13 30.41 -47.41 33.21
CA ILE A 13 29.32 -46.65 33.80
C ILE A 13 29.27 -45.26 33.18
N GLN A 14 30.41 -44.57 33.05
CA GLN A 14 30.46 -43.26 32.39
C GLN A 14 29.98 -43.30 30.93
N LYS A 15 30.39 -44.31 30.16
CA LYS A 15 29.92 -44.50 28.78
C LYS A 15 28.41 -44.76 28.71
N PHE A 16 27.90 -45.55 29.67
CA PHE A 16 26.45 -45.81 29.73
C PHE A 16 25.65 -44.56 30.08
N ILE A 17 26.08 -43.78 31.08
CA ILE A 17 25.45 -42.51 31.46
C ILE A 17 25.50 -41.52 30.29
N PHE A 18 26.66 -41.43 29.62
CA PHE A 18 26.78 -40.56 28.42
C PHE A 18 25.79 -40.96 27.31
N LEU A 19 25.67 -42.28 27.05
CA LEU A 19 24.74 -42.79 26.04
C LEU A 19 23.27 -42.46 26.40
N VAL A 20 22.89 -42.64 27.66
CA VAL A 20 21.54 -42.34 28.13
C VAL A 20 21.24 -40.86 28.03
N LEU A 21 22.17 -40.00 28.45
CA LEU A 21 22.01 -38.54 28.33
C LEU A 21 21.94 -38.07 26.87
N PHE A 22 22.75 -38.67 25.99
CA PHE A 22 22.75 -38.38 24.56
C PHE A 22 21.42 -38.77 23.90
N LEU A 23 20.91 -39.99 24.18
CA LEU A 23 19.60 -40.41 23.67
C LEU A 23 18.44 -39.59 24.25
N SER A 24 18.52 -39.21 25.53
CA SER A 24 17.55 -38.32 26.16
C SER A 24 17.54 -36.92 25.51
N SER A 25 18.73 -36.37 25.21
CA SER A 25 18.84 -35.08 24.50
C SER A 25 18.25 -35.14 23.08
N ILE A 26 18.49 -36.23 22.34
CA ILE A 26 17.89 -36.43 21.01
C ILE A 26 16.36 -36.55 21.14
N GLY A 27 15.87 -37.32 22.11
CA GLY A 27 14.43 -37.46 22.35
C GLY A 27 13.77 -36.15 22.74
N MET A 28 14.45 -35.32 23.55
CA MET A 28 13.96 -34.00 23.94
C MET A 28 13.97 -33.04 22.78
N LEU A 29 15.02 -33.04 21.96
CA LEU A 29 15.06 -32.19 20.72
C LEU A 29 13.99 -32.61 19.70
N ALA A 30 13.77 -33.94 19.54
CA ALA A 30 12.70 -34.43 18.67
C ALA A 30 11.31 -34.04 19.19
N TRP A 31 11.10 -34.12 20.52
CA TRP A 31 9.85 -33.70 21.14
C TRP A 31 9.61 -32.20 21.00
N ILE A 32 10.62 -31.35 21.26
CA ILE A 32 10.57 -29.91 21.10
C ILE A 32 10.28 -29.56 19.62
N SER A 33 11.00 -30.18 18.67
CA SER A 33 10.81 -29.97 17.22
C SER A 33 9.40 -30.34 16.74
N ASN A 34 8.78 -31.37 17.36
CA ASN A 34 7.44 -31.79 16.99
C ASN A 34 6.34 -31.00 17.71
N HIS A 35 6.63 -30.42 18.88
CA HIS A 35 5.67 -29.67 19.68
C HIS A 35 5.66 -28.17 19.35
N TYR A 36 6.79 -27.62 18.95
CA TYR A 36 6.96 -26.22 18.53
C TYR A 36 7.24 -26.16 17.03
N ASN A 37 6.20 -26.11 16.20
CA ASN A 37 6.32 -25.87 14.76
C ASN A 37 6.69 -24.39 14.49
N TYR A 38 7.89 -23.98 14.88
CA TYR A 38 8.42 -22.69 14.48
C TYR A 38 9.03 -22.82 13.08
N GLN A 39 8.29 -22.39 12.07
CA GLN A 39 8.80 -22.29 10.71
C GLN A 39 9.48 -20.93 10.53
N PHE A 40 10.81 -20.92 10.52
CA PHE A 40 11.55 -19.74 10.07
C PHE A 40 11.63 -19.75 8.54
N ASP A 41 10.90 -18.84 7.90
CA ASP A 41 11.04 -18.60 6.48
C ASP A 41 12.36 -17.86 6.20
N LEU A 42 13.40 -18.63 5.85
CA LEU A 42 14.74 -18.14 5.52
C LEU A 42 14.87 -17.70 4.06
N THR A 43 13.78 -17.70 3.29
CA THR A 43 13.81 -17.20 1.92
C THR A 43 13.96 -15.68 1.91
N ALA A 44 14.73 -15.14 0.97
CA ALA A 44 15.05 -13.71 0.87
C ALA A 44 13.80 -12.79 0.87
N ASN A 45 12.62 -13.33 0.49
CA ASN A 45 11.35 -12.59 0.40
C ASN A 45 10.21 -13.23 1.19
N LYS A 46 10.51 -14.06 2.19
CA LYS A 46 9.48 -14.75 3.00
C LYS A 46 8.36 -15.37 2.14
N ARG A 47 8.75 -16.14 1.11
CA ARG A 47 7.82 -16.70 0.10
C ARG A 47 6.78 -17.66 0.68
N HIS A 48 7.06 -18.26 1.83
CA HIS A 48 6.19 -19.23 2.49
C HIS A 48 5.38 -18.63 3.66
N SER A 49 5.49 -17.31 3.90
CA SER A 49 4.69 -16.60 4.89
C SER A 49 3.82 -15.53 4.22
N LEU A 50 2.69 -15.22 4.84
CA LEU A 50 1.85 -14.11 4.40
C LEU A 50 2.57 -12.78 4.64
N SER A 51 2.19 -11.75 3.87
CA SER A 51 2.63 -10.37 4.12
C SER A 51 2.05 -9.87 5.44
N SER A 52 2.71 -8.88 6.06
CA SER A 52 2.17 -8.20 7.24
C SER A 52 0.75 -7.71 7.00
N SER A 53 0.50 -7.13 5.83
CA SER A 53 -0.80 -6.62 5.42
C SER A 53 -1.89 -7.69 5.36
N SER A 54 -1.57 -8.89 4.85
CA SER A 54 -2.52 -10.01 4.84
C SER A 54 -2.78 -10.54 6.25
N ILE A 55 -1.77 -10.52 7.13
CA ILE A 55 -1.92 -10.89 8.54
C ILE A 55 -2.81 -9.88 9.27
N ASP A 56 -2.57 -8.58 9.06
CA ASP A 56 -3.36 -7.51 9.66
C ASP A 56 -4.82 -7.60 9.20
N LEU A 57 -5.07 -7.80 7.89
CA LEU A 57 -6.40 -8.04 7.36
C LEU A 57 -7.09 -9.24 8.04
N LEU A 58 -6.40 -10.37 8.17
CA LEU A 58 -6.97 -11.57 8.81
C LEU A 58 -7.32 -11.33 10.28
N SER A 59 -6.55 -10.50 11.00
CA SER A 59 -6.83 -10.15 12.39
C SER A 59 -8.12 -9.34 12.58
N LEU A 60 -8.56 -8.62 11.55
CA LEU A 60 -9.80 -7.84 11.54
C LEU A 60 -11.03 -8.70 11.25
N LEU A 61 -10.85 -9.91 10.69
CA LEU A 61 -11.95 -10.81 10.35
C LEU A 61 -12.46 -11.56 11.57
N ASN A 62 -13.64 -11.17 12.08
CA ASN A 62 -14.24 -11.75 13.28
C ASN A 62 -15.10 -13.01 13.01
N LYS A 63 -15.31 -13.38 11.74
CA LYS A 63 -16.12 -14.52 11.31
C LYS A 63 -15.28 -15.53 10.53
N PRO A 64 -15.73 -16.79 10.42
CA PRO A 64 -15.02 -17.79 9.64
C PRO A 64 -14.99 -17.43 8.16
N VAL A 65 -13.90 -17.79 7.50
CA VAL A 65 -13.70 -17.69 6.05
C VAL A 65 -13.73 -19.09 5.47
N THR A 66 -14.51 -19.30 4.41
CA THR A 66 -14.51 -20.59 3.69
C THR A 66 -14.11 -20.38 2.24
N VAL A 67 -13.21 -21.22 1.74
CA VAL A 67 -12.78 -21.23 0.34
C VAL A 67 -13.29 -22.50 -0.33
N HIS A 68 -14.10 -22.38 -1.37
CA HIS A 68 -14.41 -23.46 -2.26
C HIS A 68 -13.43 -23.44 -3.44
N ALA A 69 -12.69 -24.51 -3.61
CA ALA A 69 -11.74 -24.68 -4.72
C ALA A 69 -12.20 -25.81 -5.64
N TYR A 70 -12.64 -25.43 -6.81
CA TYR A 70 -13.13 -26.33 -7.84
C TYR A 70 -12.01 -26.71 -8.81
N THR A 71 -11.59 -27.96 -8.78
CA THR A 71 -10.56 -28.50 -9.69
C THR A 71 -10.59 -30.02 -9.71
N THR A 72 -10.25 -30.60 -10.86
CA THR A 72 -10.07 -32.06 -11.02
C THR A 72 -8.60 -32.46 -10.98
N ASP A 73 -7.67 -31.48 -11.02
CA ASP A 73 -6.24 -31.72 -11.13
C ASP A 73 -5.55 -31.76 -9.76
N ASP A 74 -4.87 -32.87 -9.46
CA ASP A 74 -4.15 -33.09 -8.19
C ASP A 74 -3.02 -32.08 -7.94
N VAL A 75 -2.38 -31.56 -9.01
CA VAL A 75 -1.30 -30.56 -8.89
C VAL A 75 -1.88 -29.24 -8.40
N THR A 76 -3.01 -28.83 -8.98
CA THR A 76 -3.76 -27.65 -8.58
C THR A 76 -4.28 -27.80 -7.15
N GLN A 77 -4.82 -28.96 -6.75
CA GLN A 77 -5.28 -29.21 -5.38
C GLN A 77 -4.17 -29.03 -4.36
N LYS A 78 -2.96 -29.53 -4.63
CA LYS A 78 -1.78 -29.37 -3.77
C LYS A 78 -1.37 -27.90 -3.67
N ALA A 79 -1.30 -27.18 -4.79
CA ALA A 79 -0.94 -25.76 -4.80
C ALA A 79 -1.95 -24.91 -4.00
N VAL A 80 -3.25 -25.19 -4.16
CA VAL A 80 -4.32 -24.57 -3.38
C VAL A 80 -4.13 -24.81 -1.88
N SER A 81 -3.95 -26.09 -1.52
CA SER A 81 -3.79 -26.48 -0.10
C SER A 81 -2.57 -25.81 0.54
N GLU A 82 -1.46 -25.69 -0.21
CA GLU A 82 -0.25 -25.02 0.28
C GLU A 82 -0.48 -23.52 0.51
N ILE A 83 -1.17 -22.82 -0.39
CA ILE A 83 -1.46 -21.40 -0.21
C ILE A 83 -2.44 -21.19 0.95
N ILE A 84 -3.53 -21.93 0.99
CA ILE A 84 -4.55 -21.78 2.03
C ILE A 84 -4.02 -22.19 3.42
N SER A 85 -3.12 -23.15 3.51
CA SER A 85 -2.50 -23.52 4.80
C SER A 85 -1.81 -22.33 5.49
N ARG A 86 -1.25 -21.38 4.74
CA ARG A 86 -0.64 -20.16 5.29
C ARG A 86 -1.67 -19.28 5.99
N TYR A 87 -2.88 -19.18 5.43
CA TYR A 87 -4.01 -18.46 6.04
C TYR A 87 -4.53 -19.17 7.29
N GLN A 88 -4.63 -20.51 7.23
CA GLN A 88 -5.07 -21.35 8.35
C GLN A 88 -4.13 -21.27 9.56
N HIS A 89 -2.82 -21.09 9.33
CA HIS A 89 -1.87 -20.88 10.41
C HIS A 89 -2.10 -19.57 11.19
N ILE A 90 -2.60 -18.54 10.54
CA ILE A 90 -2.88 -17.23 11.16
C ILE A 90 -4.31 -17.19 11.72
N LYS A 91 -5.28 -17.72 10.96
CA LYS A 91 -6.70 -17.73 11.31
C LYS A 91 -7.22 -19.16 11.27
N SER A 92 -7.42 -19.77 12.46
CA SER A 92 -7.77 -21.18 12.60
C SER A 92 -9.15 -21.56 12.04
N ASP A 93 -10.05 -20.58 11.89
CA ASP A 93 -11.38 -20.72 11.29
C ASP A 93 -11.40 -20.34 9.80
N PHE A 94 -10.24 -20.48 9.12
CA PHE A 94 -10.12 -20.37 7.68
C PHE A 94 -10.22 -21.79 7.07
N GLU A 95 -11.34 -22.09 6.42
CA GLU A 95 -11.65 -23.44 5.92
C GLU A 95 -11.39 -23.56 4.41
N LEU A 96 -10.86 -24.70 3.97
CA LEU A 96 -10.74 -25.07 2.56
C LEU A 96 -11.64 -26.25 2.25
N ARG A 97 -12.47 -26.13 1.21
CA ARG A 97 -13.23 -27.23 0.61
C ARG A 97 -12.76 -27.47 -0.81
N LEU A 98 -12.14 -28.62 -1.04
CA LEU A 98 -11.77 -29.09 -2.37
C LEU A 98 -12.97 -29.78 -2.98
N LEU A 99 -13.46 -29.27 -4.09
CA LEU A 99 -14.67 -29.74 -4.78
C LEU A 99 -14.32 -30.17 -6.20
N ASN A 100 -14.92 -31.29 -6.62
CA ASN A 100 -14.79 -31.74 -8.00
C ASN A 100 -15.99 -31.21 -8.81
N PRO A 101 -15.79 -30.32 -9.81
CA PRO A 101 -16.88 -29.71 -10.56
C PRO A 101 -17.73 -30.72 -11.32
N ASP A 102 -17.19 -31.89 -11.66
CA ASP A 102 -17.91 -32.95 -12.36
C ASP A 102 -18.83 -33.77 -11.42
N ILE A 103 -18.53 -33.75 -10.11
CA ILE A 103 -19.27 -34.52 -9.10
C ILE A 103 -20.17 -33.54 -8.29
N ASP A 104 -19.66 -32.38 -7.89
CA ASP A 104 -20.34 -31.42 -7.01
C ASP A 104 -21.16 -30.40 -7.78
N ILE A 105 -21.91 -30.85 -8.82
CA ILE A 105 -22.64 -30.01 -9.78
C ILE A 105 -23.63 -29.06 -9.08
N GLU A 106 -24.28 -29.51 -8.02
CA GLU A 106 -25.24 -28.67 -7.29
C GLU A 106 -24.55 -27.50 -6.60
N GLN A 107 -23.35 -27.71 -6.01
CA GLN A 107 -22.56 -26.65 -5.39
C GLN A 107 -22.03 -25.68 -6.45
N VAL A 108 -21.57 -26.16 -7.59
CA VAL A 108 -21.15 -25.33 -8.76
C VAL A 108 -22.27 -24.39 -9.18
N ARG A 109 -23.51 -24.89 -9.22
CA ARG A 109 -24.70 -24.09 -9.58
C ARG A 109 -25.04 -23.06 -8.50
N GLN A 110 -24.99 -23.43 -7.21
CA GLN A 110 -25.23 -22.54 -6.10
C GLN A 110 -24.21 -21.40 -6.03
N ASP A 111 -22.95 -21.72 -6.32
CA ASP A 111 -21.85 -20.75 -6.34
C ASP A 111 -21.83 -19.93 -7.66
N GLY A 112 -22.76 -20.15 -8.57
CA GLY A 112 -22.93 -19.38 -9.82
C GLY A 112 -21.73 -19.47 -10.77
N ILE A 113 -20.94 -20.56 -10.69
CA ILE A 113 -19.71 -20.71 -11.44
C ILE A 113 -19.99 -21.16 -12.86
N ILE A 114 -19.41 -20.47 -13.83
CA ILE A 114 -19.31 -20.91 -15.21
C ILE A 114 -17.90 -21.44 -15.43
N MET A 115 -17.76 -22.77 -15.56
CA MET A 115 -16.45 -23.43 -15.73
C MET A 115 -15.86 -23.15 -17.12
N ASN A 116 -15.27 -21.98 -17.29
CA ASN A 116 -14.52 -21.61 -18.51
C ASN A 116 -13.02 -21.91 -18.38
N LYS A 117 -12.57 -22.27 -17.19
CA LYS A 117 -11.18 -22.60 -16.84
C LYS A 117 -11.14 -23.94 -16.11
N PRO A 118 -9.99 -24.63 -16.07
CA PRO A 118 -9.85 -25.91 -15.37
C PRO A 118 -9.97 -25.81 -13.84
N PHE A 119 -10.10 -24.59 -13.30
CA PHE A 119 -10.26 -24.32 -11.89
C PHE A 119 -11.10 -23.05 -11.67
N ALA A 120 -11.77 -22.98 -10.52
CA ALA A 120 -12.44 -21.79 -10.02
C ALA A 120 -12.33 -21.74 -8.49
N PHE A 121 -12.29 -20.54 -7.91
CA PHE A 121 -12.21 -20.35 -6.47
C PHE A 121 -13.27 -19.36 -6.01
N VAL A 122 -13.98 -19.71 -4.93
CA VAL A 122 -14.98 -18.84 -4.33
C VAL A 122 -14.66 -18.67 -2.85
N LEU A 123 -14.56 -17.44 -2.41
CA LEU A 123 -14.43 -17.09 -1.00
C LEU A 123 -15.79 -16.75 -0.42
N TYR A 124 -16.02 -17.23 0.81
CA TYR A 124 -17.18 -16.91 1.61
C TYR A 124 -16.79 -16.23 2.90
N TYR A 125 -17.43 -15.14 3.20
CA TYR A 125 -17.29 -14.42 4.47
C TYR A 125 -18.59 -13.71 4.80
N ASP A 126 -19.09 -13.86 6.03
CA ASP A 126 -20.30 -13.20 6.54
C ASP A 126 -21.56 -13.36 5.67
N GLY A 127 -21.73 -14.53 5.03
CA GLY A 127 -22.88 -14.80 4.16
C GLY A 127 -22.75 -14.20 2.75
N GLN A 128 -21.67 -13.51 2.45
CA GLN A 128 -21.35 -13.01 1.13
C GLN A 128 -20.35 -13.95 0.46
N MET A 129 -20.31 -13.92 -0.88
CA MET A 129 -19.36 -14.71 -1.65
C MET A 129 -18.67 -13.86 -2.72
N GLU A 130 -17.43 -14.24 -3.05
CA GLU A 130 -16.62 -13.58 -4.04
C GLU A 130 -15.88 -14.60 -4.91
N LEU A 131 -15.98 -14.47 -6.23
CA LEU A 131 -15.24 -15.30 -7.18
C LEU A 131 -13.83 -14.74 -7.37
N ILE A 132 -12.80 -15.61 -7.28
CA ILE A 132 -11.40 -15.22 -7.49
C ILE A 132 -10.88 -15.85 -8.78
N ASP A 133 -10.28 -15.02 -9.63
CA ASP A 133 -9.73 -15.45 -10.93
C ASP A 133 -8.36 -16.11 -10.84
N SER A 134 -7.64 -15.92 -9.75
CA SER A 134 -6.32 -16.46 -9.51
C SER A 134 -6.08 -16.77 -8.04
N LEU A 135 -5.27 -17.79 -7.78
CA LEU A 135 -4.88 -18.15 -6.41
C LEU A 135 -3.55 -17.47 -6.05
N SER A 136 -3.61 -16.18 -5.79
CA SER A 136 -2.48 -15.41 -5.27
C SER A 136 -2.85 -14.75 -3.94
N GLU A 137 -1.84 -14.43 -3.12
CA GLU A 137 -2.06 -13.72 -1.86
C GLU A 137 -2.84 -12.42 -2.09
N THR A 138 -2.46 -11.67 -3.13
CA THR A 138 -3.12 -10.40 -3.49
C THR A 138 -4.60 -10.60 -3.88
N ALA A 139 -4.89 -11.65 -4.67
CA ALA A 139 -6.27 -11.91 -5.09
C ALA A 139 -7.16 -12.31 -3.91
N ILE A 140 -6.65 -13.16 -3.00
CA ILE A 140 -7.36 -13.57 -1.79
C ILE A 140 -7.58 -12.36 -0.87
N SER A 141 -6.54 -11.56 -0.61
CA SER A 141 -6.65 -10.39 0.27
C SER A 141 -7.61 -9.34 -0.29
N ASN A 142 -7.56 -9.07 -1.60
CA ASN A 142 -8.51 -8.15 -2.24
C ASN A 142 -9.95 -8.68 -2.19
N ALA A 143 -10.16 -9.98 -2.41
CA ALA A 143 -11.49 -10.58 -2.29
C ALA A 143 -12.02 -10.50 -0.86
N LEU A 144 -11.18 -10.75 0.16
CA LEU A 144 -11.55 -10.57 1.56
C LEU A 144 -11.89 -9.11 1.87
N LEU A 145 -11.13 -8.15 1.34
CA LEU A 145 -11.45 -6.73 1.45
C LEU A 145 -12.81 -6.39 0.85
N ARG A 146 -13.11 -6.90 -0.36
CA ARG A 146 -14.43 -6.70 -0.98
C ARG A 146 -15.56 -7.28 -0.14
N LEU A 147 -15.35 -8.48 0.42
CA LEU A 147 -16.34 -9.14 1.29
C LEU A 147 -16.53 -8.45 2.65
N THR A 148 -15.54 -7.70 3.13
CA THR A 148 -15.65 -6.94 4.39
C THR A 148 -16.26 -5.56 4.18
N ARG A 149 -16.10 -4.97 3.00
CA ARG A 149 -16.69 -3.67 2.67
C ARG A 149 -18.15 -3.80 2.33
N ARG A 150 -18.96 -2.96 2.95
CA ARG A 150 -20.38 -2.92 2.65
C ARG A 150 -20.61 -2.22 1.30
N ASP A 151 -21.62 -2.67 0.56
CA ASP A 151 -22.04 -2.07 -0.73
C ASP A 151 -22.41 -0.57 -0.65
N ASP A 152 -22.52 -0.02 0.56
CA ASP A 152 -22.92 1.35 0.83
C ASP A 152 -21.77 2.37 0.80
N GLN A 153 -20.52 1.95 0.56
CA GLN A 153 -19.36 2.85 0.51
C GLN A 153 -19.14 3.43 -0.90
N GLN A 154 -20.00 4.36 -1.27
CA GLN A 154 -19.91 4.99 -2.57
C GLN A 154 -18.92 6.16 -2.58
N VAL A 155 -17.99 6.15 -3.53
CA VAL A 155 -17.05 7.24 -3.83
C VAL A 155 -17.48 7.91 -5.13
N VAL A 156 -17.80 9.19 -5.05
CA VAL A 156 -18.32 9.97 -6.18
C VAL A 156 -17.25 10.91 -6.70
N PHE A 157 -16.81 10.72 -7.93
CA PHE A 157 -15.93 11.63 -8.65
C PHE A 157 -16.79 12.63 -9.42
N LEU A 158 -16.66 13.91 -9.10
CA LEU A 158 -17.36 14.96 -9.84
C LEU A 158 -16.83 15.08 -11.27
N SER A 159 -17.71 15.47 -12.18
CA SER A 159 -17.40 15.63 -13.60
C SER A 159 -18.34 16.67 -14.23
N GLY A 160 -17.93 17.23 -15.35
CA GLY A 160 -18.68 18.25 -16.10
C GLY A 160 -17.91 19.54 -16.26
N HIS A 161 -16.87 19.77 -15.47
CA HIS A 161 -16.07 21.01 -15.46
C HIS A 161 -14.60 20.76 -15.84
N GLY A 162 -14.33 19.67 -16.59
CA GLY A 162 -12.98 19.35 -17.06
C GLY A 162 -12.11 18.64 -16.03
N GLU A 163 -12.72 18.04 -15.01
CA GLU A 163 -12.05 17.24 -14.00
C GLU A 163 -11.36 16.01 -14.62
N ARG A 164 -10.41 15.44 -13.90
CA ARG A 164 -9.69 14.22 -14.31
C ARG A 164 -10.66 13.04 -14.48
N ASP A 165 -10.56 12.36 -15.64
CA ASP A 165 -11.44 11.23 -15.94
C ASP A 165 -10.93 9.96 -15.23
N ILE A 166 -11.80 9.30 -14.48
CA ILE A 166 -11.47 8.05 -13.77
C ILE A 166 -11.42 6.82 -14.68
N LYS A 167 -11.94 6.91 -15.90
CA LYS A 167 -11.98 5.84 -16.92
C LYS A 167 -11.39 6.27 -18.26
N GLY A 168 -10.71 7.41 -18.29
CA GLY A 168 -10.07 7.93 -19.49
C GLY A 168 -8.92 7.05 -19.97
N SER A 169 -8.52 7.21 -21.22
CA SER A 169 -7.39 6.51 -21.82
C SER A 169 -6.15 7.40 -22.01
N ASP A 170 -6.24 8.66 -21.63
CA ASP A 170 -5.11 9.58 -21.69
C ASP A 170 -4.21 9.48 -20.43
N ASN A 171 -2.99 9.96 -20.56
CA ASN A 171 -2.01 9.90 -19.48
C ASN A 171 -2.37 10.74 -18.24
N ARG A 172 -3.33 11.65 -18.35
CA ARG A 172 -3.83 12.49 -17.25
C ARG A 172 -5.02 11.87 -16.52
N ALA A 173 -5.57 10.78 -17.05
CA ALA A 173 -6.66 10.04 -16.44
C ALA A 173 -6.23 9.30 -15.16
N TYR A 174 -7.21 8.86 -14.37
CA TYR A 174 -7.03 8.10 -13.14
C TYR A 174 -7.41 6.62 -13.32
N SER A 175 -7.22 6.05 -14.52
CA SER A 175 -7.70 4.71 -14.83
C SER A 175 -6.96 3.62 -14.02
N THR A 176 -5.70 3.80 -13.72
CA THR A 176 -4.94 2.91 -12.84
C THR A 176 -5.44 3.00 -11.39
N MET A 177 -5.68 4.23 -10.87
CA MET A 177 -6.25 4.41 -9.53
C MET A 177 -7.66 3.81 -9.46
N HIS A 178 -8.51 4.06 -10.45
CA HIS A 178 -9.85 3.46 -10.54
C HIS A 178 -9.80 1.95 -10.42
N ARG A 179 -8.95 1.28 -11.20
CA ARG A 179 -8.80 -0.18 -11.14
C ARG A 179 -8.36 -0.64 -9.76
N ARG A 180 -7.36 0.01 -9.15
CA ARG A 180 -6.87 -0.35 -7.81
C ARG A 180 -7.93 -0.19 -6.74
N LEU A 181 -8.66 0.92 -6.74
CA LEU A 181 -9.77 1.14 -5.81
C LEU A 181 -10.91 0.14 -6.02
N SER A 182 -11.25 -0.16 -7.28
CA SER A 182 -12.26 -1.19 -7.61
C SER A 182 -11.83 -2.58 -7.15
N ASP A 183 -10.55 -2.95 -7.36
CA ASP A 183 -9.99 -4.22 -6.87
C ASP A 183 -10.06 -4.33 -5.34
N MET A 184 -9.99 -3.21 -4.64
CA MET A 184 -10.13 -3.11 -3.19
C MET A 184 -11.59 -3.02 -2.71
N GLY A 185 -12.57 -3.06 -3.60
CA GLY A 185 -14.00 -3.09 -3.26
C GLY A 185 -14.64 -1.72 -3.09
N PHE A 186 -14.03 -0.64 -3.58
CA PHE A 186 -14.71 0.66 -3.62
C PHE A 186 -15.74 0.71 -4.73
N ASN A 187 -16.92 1.23 -4.43
CA ASN A 187 -17.94 1.54 -5.43
C ASN A 187 -17.70 2.95 -5.98
N LEU A 188 -17.16 3.04 -7.21
CA LEU A 188 -16.73 4.29 -7.83
C LEU A 188 -17.75 4.76 -8.86
N GLN A 189 -18.26 5.98 -8.69
CA GLN A 189 -19.18 6.60 -9.60
C GLN A 189 -18.63 7.93 -10.13
N LYS A 190 -18.71 8.15 -11.44
CA LYS A 190 -18.53 9.46 -12.07
C LYS A 190 -19.89 10.15 -12.11
N LEU A 191 -19.98 11.40 -11.66
CA LEU A 191 -21.23 12.13 -11.53
C LEU A 191 -21.10 13.56 -12.02
N ASN A 192 -22.01 13.98 -12.88
CA ASN A 192 -22.24 15.38 -13.23
C ASN A 192 -23.42 15.91 -12.40
N LEU A 193 -23.17 16.92 -11.55
CA LEU A 193 -24.16 17.51 -10.66
C LEU A 193 -25.27 18.27 -11.40
N LEU A 194 -25.07 18.66 -12.66
CA LEU A 194 -26.10 19.26 -13.50
C LEU A 194 -27.13 18.25 -14.00
N GLU A 195 -26.72 17.01 -14.14
CA GLU A 195 -27.55 15.93 -14.69
C GLU A 195 -28.24 15.12 -13.60
N ASN A 196 -27.53 14.88 -12.50
CA ASN A 196 -27.99 13.98 -11.45
C ASN A 196 -27.67 14.53 -10.05
N PRO A 197 -28.56 14.34 -9.08
CA PRO A 197 -28.30 14.71 -7.70
C PRO A 197 -27.24 13.81 -7.09
N LEU A 198 -26.52 14.33 -6.09
CA LEU A 198 -25.55 13.55 -5.31
C LEU A 198 -26.27 12.43 -4.56
N PRO A 199 -25.85 11.16 -4.69
CA PRO A 199 -26.45 10.03 -3.97
C PRO A 199 -26.36 10.19 -2.46
N HIS A 200 -27.42 9.81 -1.75
CA HIS A 200 -27.50 9.96 -0.28
C HIS A 200 -26.48 9.08 0.47
N ASN A 201 -26.04 8.00 -0.15
CA ASN A 201 -25.04 7.04 0.41
C ASN A 201 -23.59 7.38 0.00
N SER A 202 -23.36 8.59 -0.54
CA SER A 202 -22.01 9.03 -0.90
C SER A 202 -21.17 9.20 0.36
N LYS A 203 -20.17 8.34 0.56
CA LYS A 203 -19.22 8.39 1.66
C LYS A 203 -18.09 9.38 1.42
N LEU A 204 -17.70 9.53 0.16
CA LEU A 204 -16.63 10.39 -0.26
C LEU A 204 -16.99 11.06 -1.58
N VAL A 205 -16.81 12.38 -1.65
CA VAL A 205 -16.83 13.14 -2.89
C VAL A 205 -15.40 13.52 -3.28
N VAL A 206 -15.07 13.40 -4.56
CA VAL A 206 -13.76 13.75 -5.10
C VAL A 206 -13.92 14.88 -6.11
N ILE A 207 -13.24 16.00 -5.86
CA ILE A 207 -13.05 17.10 -6.80
C ILE A 207 -11.63 16.97 -7.36
N ALA A 208 -11.50 16.64 -8.65
CA ALA A 208 -10.23 16.30 -9.26
C ALA A 208 -9.81 17.37 -10.29
N ALA A 209 -9.32 18.51 -9.82
CA ALA A 209 -8.80 19.63 -10.62
C ALA A 209 -9.76 20.08 -11.73
N PRO A 210 -10.89 20.69 -11.41
CA PRO A 210 -11.78 21.28 -12.39
C PRO A 210 -11.06 22.37 -13.17
N VAL A 211 -11.29 22.43 -14.48
CA VAL A 211 -10.75 23.46 -15.40
C VAL A 211 -11.71 24.65 -15.51
N HIS A 212 -13.02 24.39 -15.38
CA HIS A 212 -14.07 25.39 -15.46
C HIS A 212 -14.74 25.58 -14.09
N ALA A 213 -15.31 26.78 -13.91
CA ALA A 213 -16.03 27.13 -12.69
C ALA A 213 -17.30 26.29 -12.50
N TYR A 214 -17.59 25.88 -11.28
CA TYR A 214 -18.88 25.29 -10.92
C TYR A 214 -19.98 26.34 -10.91
N LEU A 215 -21.19 25.94 -11.22
CA LEU A 215 -22.36 26.83 -11.09
C LEU A 215 -22.74 26.98 -9.60
N GLU A 216 -23.41 28.08 -9.25
CA GLU A 216 -23.84 28.33 -7.86
C GLU A 216 -24.66 27.19 -7.26
N GLY A 217 -25.52 26.54 -8.06
CA GLY A 217 -26.33 25.38 -7.60
C GLY A 217 -25.47 24.15 -7.24
N GLU A 218 -24.38 23.91 -7.96
CA GLU A 218 -23.44 22.84 -7.72
C GLU A 218 -22.61 23.12 -6.47
N LEU A 219 -22.08 24.35 -6.33
CA LEU A 219 -21.37 24.78 -5.11
C LEU A 219 -22.25 24.67 -3.87
N LYS A 220 -23.53 25.03 -3.99
CA LYS A 220 -24.50 24.85 -2.90
C LYS A 220 -24.70 23.36 -2.55
N THR A 221 -24.71 22.48 -3.55
CA THR A 221 -24.81 21.03 -3.34
C THR A 221 -23.58 20.50 -2.63
N ILE A 222 -22.37 20.87 -3.08
CA ILE A 222 -21.10 20.49 -2.46
C ILE A 222 -21.03 21.00 -1.00
N ASN A 223 -21.32 22.27 -0.76
CA ASN A 223 -21.35 22.85 0.58
C ASN A 223 -22.38 22.17 1.49
N THR A 224 -23.57 21.85 0.96
CA THR A 224 -24.62 21.13 1.72
C THR A 224 -24.15 19.75 2.11
N TYR A 225 -23.46 19.03 1.22
CA TYR A 225 -22.88 17.72 1.47
C TYR A 225 -21.82 17.78 2.60
N ILE A 226 -20.89 18.73 2.51
CA ILE A 226 -19.86 18.94 3.53
C ILE A 226 -20.49 19.31 4.89
N ASN A 227 -21.48 20.21 4.89
CA ASN A 227 -22.15 20.64 6.12
C ASN A 227 -22.96 19.53 6.78
N LYS A 228 -23.39 18.51 6.03
CA LYS A 228 -24.04 17.29 6.54
C LYS A 228 -23.06 16.23 7.04
N GLY A 229 -21.78 16.51 7.06
CA GLY A 229 -20.76 15.55 7.55
C GLY A 229 -20.13 14.70 6.44
N GLY A 230 -20.33 15.05 5.17
CA GLY A 230 -19.71 14.33 4.04
C GLY A 230 -18.21 14.54 3.96
N ASN A 231 -17.47 13.50 3.58
CA ASN A 231 -16.02 13.53 3.40
C ASN A 231 -15.62 14.02 2.00
N LEU A 232 -14.50 14.72 1.89
CA LEU A 232 -14.05 15.29 0.63
C LEU A 232 -12.57 15.01 0.35
N LEU A 233 -12.26 14.60 -0.88
CA LEU A 233 -10.92 14.70 -1.45
C LEU A 233 -10.93 15.83 -2.49
N TRP A 234 -10.14 16.85 -2.25
CA TRP A 234 -10.01 17.97 -3.17
C TRP A 234 -8.58 18.06 -3.69
N LEU A 235 -8.42 17.77 -4.96
CA LEU A 235 -7.19 17.88 -5.71
C LEU A 235 -7.28 19.15 -6.58
N SER A 236 -6.27 20.01 -6.50
CA SER A 236 -6.30 21.33 -7.14
C SER A 236 -4.97 21.62 -7.81
N ASP A 237 -5.00 21.80 -9.13
CA ASP A 237 -3.82 22.20 -9.88
C ASP A 237 -3.60 23.73 -9.82
N PRO A 238 -2.38 24.23 -10.10
CA PRO A 238 -2.15 25.65 -10.31
C PRO A 238 -3.04 26.18 -11.42
N GLY A 239 -3.71 27.30 -11.18
CA GLY A 239 -4.50 27.98 -12.21
C GLY A 239 -3.59 28.53 -13.30
N THR A 240 -4.01 28.46 -14.55
CA THR A 240 -3.46 29.31 -15.61
C THR A 240 -4.08 30.69 -15.47
N GLU A 241 -3.43 31.76 -15.97
CA GLU A 241 -3.91 33.15 -15.91
C GLU A 241 -5.37 33.34 -16.41
N ASN A 242 -5.90 32.38 -17.16
CA ASN A 242 -7.24 32.36 -17.73
C ASN A 242 -8.15 31.27 -17.11
N SER A 243 -7.77 30.63 -16.01
CA SER A 243 -8.62 29.58 -15.44
C SER A 243 -9.78 30.18 -14.65
N GLU A 244 -10.99 29.89 -15.10
CA GLU A 244 -12.25 30.30 -14.43
C GLU A 244 -12.53 29.44 -13.17
N ALA A 245 -11.66 28.47 -12.84
CA ALA A 245 -11.85 27.55 -11.72
C ALA A 245 -11.70 28.22 -10.34
N GLN A 246 -11.52 29.53 -10.27
CA GLN A 246 -11.27 30.27 -9.03
C GLN A 246 -12.52 30.44 -8.13
N ASN A 247 -13.72 30.00 -8.56
CA ASN A 247 -14.91 30.11 -7.72
C ASN A 247 -14.96 29.07 -6.56
N LEU A 248 -13.90 28.27 -6.38
CA LEU A 248 -13.71 27.41 -5.21
C LEU A 248 -13.00 28.10 -4.05
N ASP A 249 -12.62 29.36 -4.17
CA ASP A 249 -11.95 30.12 -3.11
C ASP A 249 -12.83 30.31 -1.87
N ASP A 250 -14.15 30.45 -2.07
CA ASP A 250 -15.11 30.51 -0.96
C ASP A 250 -15.17 29.16 -0.22
N LEU A 251 -15.08 28.04 -0.93
CA LEU A 251 -14.97 26.72 -0.32
C LEU A 251 -13.67 26.58 0.46
N ALA A 252 -12.53 26.97 -0.12
CA ALA A 252 -11.23 26.97 0.58
C ALA A 252 -11.28 27.79 1.86
N SER A 253 -11.83 29.01 1.77
CA SER A 253 -12.00 29.94 2.89
C SER A 253 -12.90 29.36 3.98
N SER A 254 -13.99 28.66 3.61
CA SER A 254 -14.87 27.98 4.56
C SER A 254 -14.19 26.84 5.31
N LEU A 255 -13.19 26.21 4.69
CA LEU A 255 -12.34 25.20 5.28
C LEU A 255 -11.12 25.77 6.03
N GLY A 256 -10.98 27.12 6.05
CA GLY A 256 -9.86 27.81 6.68
C GLY A 256 -8.55 27.70 5.91
N LEU A 257 -8.62 27.48 4.61
CA LEU A 257 -7.48 27.33 3.71
C LEU A 257 -7.43 28.44 2.66
N GLN A 258 -6.22 28.71 2.20
CA GLN A 258 -5.93 29.57 1.07
C GLN A 258 -4.90 28.89 0.18
N PHE A 259 -5.14 28.86 -1.13
CA PHE A 259 -4.16 28.43 -2.10
C PHE A 259 -3.19 29.54 -2.48
N HIS A 260 -1.92 29.20 -2.64
CA HIS A 260 -0.96 30.12 -3.22
C HIS A 260 -1.26 30.35 -4.70
N THR A 261 -1.02 31.55 -5.17
CA THR A 261 -0.92 31.83 -6.59
C THR A 261 0.42 31.30 -7.11
N GLY A 262 0.41 30.64 -8.25
CA GLY A 262 1.63 30.14 -8.88
C GLY A 262 1.99 28.69 -8.54
N LEU A 263 3.21 28.34 -8.84
CA LEU A 263 3.74 26.99 -8.89
C LEU A 263 4.87 26.81 -7.88
N ILE A 264 4.93 25.69 -7.18
CA ILE A 264 6.08 25.37 -6.35
C ILE A 264 7.24 24.94 -7.25
N ILE A 265 8.41 25.53 -7.00
CA ILE A 265 9.67 25.25 -7.71
C ILE A 265 10.69 24.70 -6.71
N ASP A 266 11.35 23.62 -7.09
CA ASP A 266 12.52 23.10 -6.40
C ASP A 266 13.70 22.99 -7.40
N ASN A 267 14.64 23.91 -7.28
CA ASN A 267 15.81 23.96 -8.14
C ASN A 267 17.07 23.37 -7.46
N ASN A 268 16.89 22.49 -6.45
CA ASN A 268 18.00 21.82 -5.78
C ASN A 268 18.66 20.79 -6.74
N PRO A 269 19.91 21.06 -7.22
CA PRO A 269 20.57 20.22 -8.22
C PRO A 269 20.87 18.82 -7.68
N ASP A 270 21.24 18.69 -6.39
CA ASP A 270 21.61 17.42 -5.79
C ASP A 270 20.40 16.48 -5.70
N LEU A 271 19.25 17.01 -5.28
CA LEU A 271 18.01 16.24 -5.17
C LEU A 271 17.50 15.83 -6.55
N ARG A 272 17.52 16.76 -7.52
CA ARG A 272 17.12 16.49 -8.89
C ARG A 272 17.98 15.44 -9.56
N GLN A 273 19.31 15.52 -9.38
CA GLN A 273 20.22 14.53 -9.93
C GLN A 273 20.00 13.14 -9.29
N THR A 274 19.85 13.08 -7.97
CA THR A 274 19.66 11.81 -7.23
C THR A 274 18.37 11.11 -7.65
N LEU A 275 17.29 11.88 -7.87
CA LEU A 275 15.95 11.34 -8.23
C LEU A 275 15.69 11.36 -9.75
N ASN A 276 16.69 11.74 -10.55
CA ASN A 276 16.58 11.88 -12.02
C ASN A 276 15.40 12.78 -12.47
N ILE A 277 15.16 13.89 -11.74
CA ILE A 277 14.09 14.83 -12.02
C ILE A 277 14.58 15.86 -13.06
N GLN A 278 13.91 15.91 -14.21
CA GLN A 278 14.28 16.81 -15.31
C GLN A 278 13.73 18.23 -15.12
N HIS A 279 12.51 18.36 -14.64
CA HIS A 279 11.78 19.63 -14.56
C HIS A 279 11.71 20.14 -13.11
N PRO A 280 12.05 21.43 -12.82
CA PRO A 280 12.04 21.99 -11.47
C PRO A 280 10.64 22.10 -10.83
N GLY A 281 9.57 22.05 -11.60
CA GLY A 281 8.19 21.99 -11.12
C GLY A 281 7.71 20.58 -10.77
N ILE A 282 8.56 19.56 -10.85
CA ILE A 282 8.27 18.22 -10.28
C ILE A 282 8.86 18.20 -8.87
N ILE A 283 8.00 18.26 -7.87
CA ILE A 283 8.38 18.42 -6.48
C ILE A 283 8.48 17.05 -5.80
N PRO A 284 9.67 16.62 -5.38
CA PRO A 284 9.82 15.42 -4.58
C PRO A 284 9.50 15.72 -3.11
N VAL A 285 8.58 14.95 -2.56
CA VAL A 285 8.31 14.93 -1.11
C VAL A 285 9.13 13.79 -0.50
N THR A 286 10.09 14.16 0.34
CA THR A 286 11.02 13.22 1.01
C THR A 286 10.72 13.07 2.49
N GLU A 287 9.99 14.01 3.08
CA GLU A 287 9.64 14.04 4.49
C GLU A 287 8.13 14.18 4.65
N TYR A 288 7.56 13.37 5.52
CA TYR A 288 6.12 13.32 5.79
C TYR A 288 5.85 13.65 7.25
N SER A 289 4.83 14.49 7.47
CA SER A 289 4.39 14.81 8.84
C SER A 289 3.79 13.56 9.52
N PRO A 290 3.88 13.46 10.85
CA PRO A 290 3.25 12.38 11.61
C PRO A 290 1.72 12.40 11.40
N HIS A 291 1.22 11.48 10.59
CA HIS A 291 -0.21 11.28 10.33
C HIS A 291 -0.45 9.84 9.89
N ILE A 292 -1.61 9.27 10.19
CA ILE A 292 -1.93 7.87 9.86
C ILE A 292 -1.79 7.58 8.36
N ILE A 293 -2.16 8.50 7.48
CA ILE A 293 -1.99 8.42 6.01
C ILE A 293 -0.53 8.14 5.64
N ASN A 294 0.42 8.72 6.38
CA ASN A 294 1.84 8.71 6.07
C ASN A 294 2.61 7.55 6.73
N ASN A 295 2.01 6.86 7.70
CA ASN A 295 2.72 5.90 8.57
C ASN A 295 3.39 4.75 7.80
N THR A 296 2.85 4.36 6.65
CA THR A 296 3.39 3.27 5.83
C THR A 296 4.23 3.74 4.66
N ILE A 297 4.30 5.06 4.41
CA ILE A 297 5.07 5.61 3.30
C ILE A 297 6.57 5.52 3.62
N ARG A 298 7.34 4.82 2.77
CA ARG A 298 8.78 4.57 2.93
C ARG A 298 9.63 5.18 1.82
N TYR A 299 9.01 5.61 0.75
CA TYR A 299 9.66 6.17 -0.44
C TYR A 299 9.18 7.58 -0.71
N ASN A 300 9.92 8.32 -1.50
CA ASN A 300 9.54 9.65 -1.93
C ASN A 300 8.31 9.61 -2.83
N SER A 301 7.45 10.63 -2.75
CA SER A 301 6.37 10.86 -3.70
C SER A 301 6.71 12.04 -4.62
N LEU A 302 6.23 12.03 -5.85
CA LEU A 302 6.46 13.08 -6.84
C LEU A 302 5.17 13.83 -7.13
N PHE A 303 5.22 15.17 -7.02
CA PHE A 303 4.10 16.07 -7.27
C PHE A 303 4.46 17.00 -8.43
N PRO A 304 3.98 16.72 -9.66
CA PRO A 304 4.26 17.56 -10.80
C PRO A 304 3.35 18.78 -10.84
N MET A 305 3.95 19.96 -11.04
CA MET A 305 3.22 21.21 -11.22
C MET A 305 2.26 21.54 -10.06
N THR A 306 2.73 21.37 -8.82
CA THR A 306 1.92 21.57 -7.61
C THR A 306 1.87 23.03 -7.16
N ARG A 307 0.76 23.42 -6.53
CA ARG A 307 0.59 24.72 -5.86
C ARG A 307 0.60 24.57 -4.34
N GLY A 308 0.91 25.64 -3.65
CA GLY A 308 0.94 25.69 -2.19
C GLY A 308 -0.43 25.88 -1.57
N ILE A 309 -0.56 25.42 -0.31
CA ILE A 309 -1.73 25.61 0.54
C ILE A 309 -1.27 26.22 1.86
N SER A 310 -1.94 27.29 2.30
CA SER A 310 -1.70 27.91 3.61
C SER A 310 -2.99 27.96 4.44
N PRO A 311 -2.90 27.84 5.76
CA PRO A 311 -4.04 28.14 6.62
C PRO A 311 -4.33 29.65 6.58
N LEU A 312 -5.62 30.04 6.58
CA LEU A 312 -6.07 31.43 6.61
C LEU A 312 -5.76 32.15 7.94
N SER A 313 -5.51 31.39 8.99
CA SER A 313 -5.26 31.90 10.32
C SER A 313 -4.14 31.10 10.99
N ASN A 314 -3.35 31.76 11.83
CA ASN A 314 -2.35 31.10 12.68
C ASN A 314 -2.99 30.24 13.80
N THR A 315 -4.31 30.22 13.91
CA THR A 315 -5.03 29.30 14.81
C THR A 315 -5.25 27.98 14.10
N GLN A 316 -4.98 26.87 14.78
CA GLN A 316 -5.14 25.51 14.22
C GLN A 316 -6.59 25.14 13.90
N THR A 317 -7.57 25.96 14.28
CA THR A 317 -9.00 25.71 14.08
C THR A 317 -9.68 26.90 13.44
N VAL A 318 -10.31 26.66 12.29
CA VAL A 318 -11.23 27.59 11.60
C VAL A 318 -12.53 26.84 11.36
N ASN A 319 -13.66 27.40 11.76
CA ASN A 319 -14.98 26.77 11.62
C ASN A 319 -15.05 25.31 12.19
N ASN A 320 -14.39 25.08 13.34
CA ASN A 320 -14.23 23.79 13.99
C ASN A 320 -13.41 22.75 13.20
N TRP A 321 -12.76 23.13 12.10
CA TRP A 321 -11.81 22.27 11.42
C TRP A 321 -10.44 22.31 12.09
N LEU A 322 -9.91 21.15 12.45
CA LEU A 322 -8.52 20.95 12.81
C LEU A 322 -7.73 20.66 11.54
N ALA A 323 -6.82 21.57 11.19
CA ALA A 323 -5.97 21.42 10.02
C ALA A 323 -4.59 20.85 10.40
N GLN A 324 -4.14 19.82 9.69
CA GLN A 324 -2.83 19.23 9.84
C GLN A 324 -2.15 19.08 8.47
N ALA A 325 -0.96 19.67 8.32
CA ALA A 325 -0.15 19.46 7.12
C ALA A 325 0.28 17.98 7.04
N LEU A 326 0.07 17.35 5.89
CA LEU A 326 0.50 16.00 5.62
C LEU A 326 1.96 15.96 5.16
N PHE A 327 2.29 16.84 4.24
CA PHE A 327 3.65 16.98 3.72
C PHE A 327 3.83 18.34 3.05
N SER A 328 5.08 18.74 2.90
CA SER A 328 5.50 20.01 2.33
C SER A 328 6.67 19.79 1.35
N SER A 329 6.94 20.81 0.55
CA SER A 329 8.13 20.88 -0.29
C SER A 329 9.41 21.03 0.56
N ALA A 330 10.57 20.87 -0.07
CA ALA A 330 11.86 21.05 0.60
C ALA A 330 12.06 22.52 1.04
N ALA A 331 12.91 22.74 2.05
CA ALA A 331 13.17 24.06 2.60
C ALA A 331 13.75 25.08 1.60
N LYS A 332 14.43 24.60 0.54
CA LYS A 332 15.00 25.45 -0.50
C LYS A 332 14.07 25.71 -1.68
N SER A 333 12.86 25.18 -1.64
CA SER A 333 11.85 25.46 -2.66
C SER A 333 11.20 26.81 -2.45
N TRP A 334 10.42 27.28 -3.42
CA TRP A 334 9.60 28.48 -3.31
C TRP A 334 8.33 28.36 -4.15
N SER A 335 7.32 29.16 -3.86
CA SER A 335 6.15 29.33 -4.72
C SER A 335 6.45 30.47 -5.70
N GLU A 336 6.59 30.16 -6.97
CA GLU A 336 6.84 31.08 -8.08
C GLU A 336 5.52 31.71 -8.54
N SER A 337 5.38 33.03 -8.39
CA SER A 337 4.18 33.76 -8.78
C SER A 337 4.28 34.40 -10.16
N GLY A 338 5.48 34.51 -10.72
CA GLY A 338 5.77 35.21 -11.99
C GLY A 338 5.56 34.39 -13.25
N GLY A 339 5.08 33.13 -13.13
CA GLY A 339 4.94 32.22 -14.28
C GLY A 339 6.23 31.46 -14.61
N ILE A 340 6.12 30.43 -15.47
CA ILE A 340 7.24 29.55 -15.81
C ILE A 340 8.14 30.25 -16.85
N SER A 341 9.40 30.53 -16.49
CA SER A 341 10.44 31.03 -17.38
C SER A 341 11.63 30.07 -17.46
N GLU A 342 12.55 30.28 -18.41
CA GLU A 342 13.77 29.43 -18.53
C GLU A 342 14.70 29.58 -17.33
N GLU A 343 14.75 30.76 -16.70
CA GLU A 343 15.54 31.03 -15.49
C GLU A 343 14.60 31.45 -14.35
N MET A 344 14.16 30.47 -13.54
CA MET A 344 13.38 30.72 -12.33
C MET A 344 14.32 30.93 -11.15
N THR A 345 14.27 32.11 -10.56
CA THR A 345 15.03 32.48 -9.38
C THR A 345 14.10 33.10 -8.35
N PHE A 346 14.24 32.68 -7.10
CA PHE A 346 13.45 33.21 -6.01
C PHE A 346 13.55 34.74 -5.92
N ASN A 347 12.42 35.43 -5.96
CA ASN A 347 12.34 36.88 -5.87
C ASN A 347 11.09 37.34 -5.08
N THR A 348 11.32 37.80 -3.86
CA THR A 348 10.24 38.30 -2.98
C THR A 348 9.52 39.56 -3.53
N GLU A 349 10.19 40.35 -4.40
CA GLU A 349 9.58 41.55 -5.00
C GLU A 349 8.50 41.17 -6.04
N HIS A 350 8.58 39.98 -6.61
CA HIS A 350 7.57 39.43 -7.51
C HIS A 350 6.45 38.67 -6.77
N GLY A 351 6.50 38.62 -5.44
CA GLY A 351 5.49 37.95 -4.63
C GLY A 351 5.77 36.48 -4.34
N ASP A 352 7.00 36.03 -4.60
CA ASP A 352 7.39 34.64 -4.29
C ASP A 352 7.40 34.37 -2.80
N THR A 353 6.99 33.17 -2.43
CA THR A 353 6.97 32.71 -1.04
C THR A 353 8.03 31.63 -0.85
N ALA A 354 8.92 31.83 0.14
CA ALA A 354 9.97 30.83 0.46
C ALA A 354 9.38 29.56 1.07
N GLY A 355 10.01 28.41 0.78
CA GLY A 355 9.68 27.12 1.37
C GLY A 355 10.17 26.95 2.84
N PRO A 356 9.77 25.86 3.51
CA PRO A 356 8.95 24.77 2.97
C PRO A 356 7.47 25.19 2.79
N ILE A 357 6.85 24.78 1.70
CA ILE A 357 5.47 25.09 1.36
C ILE A 357 4.61 23.85 1.48
N THR A 358 3.51 23.95 2.21
CA THR A 358 2.58 22.84 2.38
C THR A 358 1.89 22.51 1.06
N ILE A 359 1.94 21.23 0.68
CA ILE A 359 1.33 20.69 -0.55
C ILE A 359 0.00 20.04 -0.24
N ALA A 360 -0.11 19.39 0.92
CA ALA A 360 -1.32 18.68 1.33
C ALA A 360 -1.68 18.92 2.79
N VAL A 361 -3.00 19.05 3.02
CA VAL A 361 -3.58 19.26 4.35
C VAL A 361 -4.70 18.25 4.59
N ALA A 362 -4.69 17.61 5.74
CA ALA A 362 -5.82 16.87 6.27
C ALA A 362 -6.61 17.75 7.23
N LEU A 363 -7.93 17.76 7.09
CA LEU A 363 -8.86 18.47 7.94
C LEU A 363 -9.76 17.46 8.64
N THR A 364 -9.95 17.64 9.92
CA THR A 364 -10.85 16.82 10.72
C THR A 364 -11.75 17.70 11.57
N ARG A 365 -12.98 17.25 11.79
CA ARG A 365 -13.88 17.80 12.80
C ARG A 365 -14.82 16.72 13.31
N ASP A 366 -15.34 16.89 14.53
CA ASP A 366 -16.35 15.99 15.06
C ASP A 366 -17.65 16.15 14.26
N ALA A 367 -18.26 15.03 13.88
CA ALA A 367 -19.55 15.05 13.21
C ALA A 367 -20.59 15.65 14.18
N SER A 368 -21.47 16.54 13.67
CA SER A 368 -22.43 17.26 14.49
C SER A 368 -23.29 16.32 15.35
N GLU A 369 -23.66 16.75 16.55
CA GLU A 369 -24.33 16.04 17.65
C GLU A 369 -25.64 15.27 17.29
N ASN A 370 -26.10 15.35 16.03
CA ASN A 370 -27.37 14.74 15.60
C ASN A 370 -27.24 13.35 14.97
N GLN A 371 -26.06 12.77 14.89
CA GLN A 371 -25.87 11.39 14.44
C GLN A 371 -25.27 10.57 15.58
N ASN A 372 -25.94 9.53 16.00
CA ASN A 372 -25.57 8.58 17.06
C ASN A 372 -24.26 7.79 16.79
N SER A 373 -23.37 8.30 15.97
CA SER A 373 -22.06 7.72 15.67
C SER A 373 -20.97 8.76 15.91
N GLN A 374 -20.02 8.43 16.75
CA GLN A 374 -18.75 9.16 16.99
C GLN A 374 -17.86 9.20 15.73
N SER A 375 -18.43 9.41 14.55
CA SER A 375 -17.66 9.42 13.32
C SER A 375 -17.10 10.82 13.06
N GLN A 376 -15.79 10.90 12.96
CA GLN A 376 -15.05 12.09 12.58
C GLN A 376 -15.26 12.38 11.10
N GLN A 377 -15.60 13.61 10.74
CA GLN A 377 -15.61 14.06 9.36
C GLN A 377 -14.19 14.36 8.91
N ARG A 378 -13.85 13.99 7.67
CA ARG A 378 -12.48 14.03 7.13
C ARG A 378 -12.45 14.68 5.76
N ILE A 379 -11.52 15.59 5.55
CA ILE A 379 -11.25 16.21 4.26
C ILE A 379 -9.75 16.17 4.01
N VAL A 380 -9.35 15.89 2.78
CA VAL A 380 -7.97 16.08 2.31
C VAL A 380 -7.97 17.05 1.16
N VAL A 381 -7.08 18.04 1.24
CA VAL A 381 -6.86 19.03 0.17
C VAL A 381 -5.40 18.92 -0.26
N ILE A 382 -5.17 18.79 -1.57
CA ILE A 382 -3.83 18.64 -2.16
C ILE A 382 -3.69 19.64 -3.31
N GLY A 383 -2.56 20.35 -3.37
CA GLY A 383 -2.24 21.32 -4.39
C GLY A 383 -1.79 20.73 -5.73
N ASP A 384 -2.08 19.46 -5.99
CA ASP A 384 -1.73 18.72 -7.20
C ASP A 384 -2.77 17.63 -7.47
N SER A 385 -3.11 17.43 -8.71
CA SER A 385 -3.94 16.31 -9.15
C SER A 385 -3.17 15.30 -9.98
N ASP A 386 -2.04 15.67 -10.54
CA ASP A 386 -1.26 14.84 -11.46
C ASP A 386 -0.57 13.66 -10.77
N PHE A 387 -0.29 13.73 -9.46
CA PHE A 387 0.37 12.64 -8.74
C PHE A 387 -0.42 11.33 -8.76
N LEU A 388 -1.75 11.37 -8.95
CA LEU A 388 -2.64 10.20 -9.11
C LEU A 388 -2.88 9.83 -10.57
N SER A 389 -2.42 10.64 -11.52
CA SER A 389 -2.59 10.37 -12.96
C SER A 389 -1.84 9.12 -13.40
N ASP A 390 -2.26 8.52 -14.51
CA ASP A 390 -1.61 7.34 -15.09
C ASP A 390 -0.14 7.61 -15.47
N SER A 391 0.26 8.88 -15.65
CA SER A 391 1.67 9.27 -15.85
C SER A 391 2.51 9.16 -14.59
N TYR A 392 1.97 9.48 -13.42
CA TYR A 392 2.76 9.66 -12.19
C TYR A 392 2.40 8.71 -11.05
N ILE A 393 1.30 7.99 -11.15
CA ILE A 393 0.84 7.06 -10.09
C ILE A 393 1.85 5.97 -9.76
N GLY A 394 2.67 5.57 -10.74
CA GLY A 394 3.76 4.61 -10.57
C GLY A 394 5.06 5.20 -10.01
N SER A 395 5.11 6.52 -9.79
CA SER A 395 6.32 7.20 -9.34
C SER A 395 6.47 7.14 -7.82
N GLY A 396 7.54 6.52 -7.35
CA GLY A 396 7.82 6.41 -5.91
C GLY A 396 6.66 5.83 -5.12
N ALA A 397 6.19 6.56 -4.12
CA ALA A 397 5.10 6.14 -3.24
C ALA A 397 3.71 6.69 -3.63
N ASN A 398 3.54 7.29 -4.82
CA ASN A 398 2.29 7.98 -5.20
C ASN A 398 1.06 7.08 -5.11
N LEU A 399 1.15 5.83 -5.60
CA LEU A 399 0.04 4.87 -5.49
C LEU A 399 -0.32 4.57 -4.04
N ASN A 400 0.67 4.27 -3.20
CA ASN A 400 0.44 3.93 -1.80
C ASN A 400 -0.14 5.12 -1.03
N LEU A 401 0.39 6.31 -1.28
CA LEU A 401 -0.13 7.55 -0.69
C LEU A 401 -1.58 7.80 -1.10
N GLY A 402 -1.91 7.66 -2.39
CA GLY A 402 -3.28 7.77 -2.88
C GLY A 402 -4.22 6.78 -2.21
N LEU A 403 -3.85 5.49 -2.16
CA LEU A 403 -4.66 4.46 -1.51
C LEU A 403 -4.88 4.73 -0.02
N ASN A 404 -3.84 5.18 0.71
CA ASN A 404 -3.95 5.56 2.11
C ASN A 404 -4.91 6.75 2.32
N ILE A 405 -4.87 7.74 1.43
CA ILE A 405 -5.78 8.90 1.47
C ILE A 405 -7.23 8.44 1.30
N PHE A 406 -7.52 7.58 0.31
CA PHE A 406 -8.87 7.05 0.10
C PHE A 406 -9.35 6.23 1.28
N ASN A 407 -8.53 5.31 1.80
CA ASN A 407 -8.89 4.51 2.98
C ASN A 407 -9.20 5.39 4.20
N TRP A 408 -8.35 6.38 4.48
CA TRP A 408 -8.57 7.29 5.60
C TRP A 408 -9.86 8.10 5.43
N LEU A 409 -10.13 8.63 4.23
CA LEU A 409 -11.32 9.44 3.97
C LEU A 409 -12.64 8.68 4.10
N ILE A 410 -12.66 7.38 3.84
CA ILE A 410 -13.88 6.57 4.05
C ILE A 410 -14.00 6.00 5.46
N GLY A 411 -13.00 6.19 6.32
CA GLY A 411 -12.97 5.72 7.69
C GLY A 411 -12.46 4.30 7.88
N ASP A 412 -11.76 3.74 6.88
CA ASP A 412 -11.14 2.41 6.92
C ASP A 412 -9.69 2.50 7.39
N ASP A 413 -9.46 3.07 8.57
CA ASP A 413 -8.11 3.32 9.11
C ASP A 413 -7.31 2.03 9.29
N ASP A 414 -7.98 0.92 9.55
CA ASP A 414 -7.39 -0.40 9.72
C ASP A 414 -6.78 -0.96 8.42
N PHE A 415 -7.20 -0.47 7.25
CA PHE A 415 -6.74 -0.93 5.94
C PHE A 415 -5.67 -0.04 5.28
N ILE A 416 -5.20 0.99 5.98
CA ILE A 416 -4.20 1.94 5.45
C ILE A 416 -2.84 1.26 5.17
N ALA A 417 -2.59 0.07 5.70
CA ALA A 417 -1.28 -0.57 5.69
C ALA A 417 -1.12 -1.73 4.69
N ILE A 418 -2.05 -1.99 3.78
CA ILE A 418 -1.95 -3.15 2.89
C ILE A 418 -0.95 -2.87 1.76
N GLU A 419 0.33 -3.06 2.05
CA GLU A 419 1.36 -3.08 1.02
C GLU A 419 1.17 -4.33 0.13
N THR A 420 0.86 -4.12 -1.14
CA THR A 420 0.99 -5.19 -2.13
C THR A 420 2.47 -5.54 -2.25
N LYS A 421 2.85 -6.79 -1.95
CA LYS A 421 4.22 -7.26 -2.25
C LYS A 421 4.50 -6.99 -3.72
N ALA A 422 5.38 -6.05 -4.00
CA ALA A 422 5.95 -5.90 -5.32
C ALA A 422 6.56 -7.26 -5.70
N SER A 423 6.23 -7.75 -6.89
CA SER A 423 6.89 -8.95 -7.42
C SER A 423 8.39 -8.72 -7.34
N PRO A 424 9.16 -9.56 -6.63
CA PRO A 424 10.58 -9.33 -6.51
C PRO A 424 11.18 -9.32 -7.91
N ASP A 425 11.95 -8.30 -8.16
CA ASP A 425 12.73 -8.17 -9.40
C ASP A 425 13.50 -9.48 -9.59
N THR A 426 13.15 -10.25 -10.60
CA THR A 426 13.80 -11.55 -10.90
C THR A 426 15.17 -11.37 -11.55
N ARG A 427 15.62 -10.12 -11.73
CA ARG A 427 16.93 -9.79 -12.22
C ARG A 427 17.90 -9.67 -11.06
N LEU A 428 18.83 -10.60 -11.02
CA LEU A 428 19.99 -10.55 -10.16
C LEU A 428 20.98 -9.54 -10.78
N ASP A 429 20.92 -8.29 -10.36
CA ASP A 429 21.93 -7.29 -10.76
C ASP A 429 23.22 -7.55 -9.95
N ILE A 430 24.01 -8.51 -10.45
CA ILE A 430 25.36 -8.73 -9.95
C ILE A 430 26.31 -7.95 -10.86
N SER A 431 27.04 -7.00 -10.30
CA SER A 431 28.09 -6.32 -11.04
C SER A 431 29.18 -7.31 -11.49
N ASP A 432 29.81 -7.05 -12.64
CA ASP A 432 30.90 -7.91 -13.16
C ASP A 432 31.98 -8.16 -12.11
N THR A 433 32.27 -7.20 -11.25
CA THR A 433 33.20 -7.33 -10.13
C THR A 433 32.76 -8.33 -9.07
N GLN A 434 31.49 -8.34 -8.72
CA GLN A 434 30.93 -9.30 -7.76
C GLN A 434 30.89 -10.71 -8.35
N LEU A 435 30.56 -10.83 -9.64
CA LEU A 435 30.60 -12.10 -10.36
C LEU A 435 32.02 -12.69 -10.40
N ALA A 436 33.04 -11.84 -10.65
CA ALA A 436 34.43 -12.23 -10.62
C ALA A 436 34.89 -12.70 -9.23
N ILE A 437 34.50 -11.99 -8.17
CA ILE A 437 34.81 -12.37 -6.78
C ILE A 437 34.20 -13.73 -6.41
N ILE A 438 32.93 -13.95 -6.77
CA ILE A 438 32.24 -15.24 -6.53
C ILE A 438 32.92 -16.34 -7.35
N GLY A 439 33.24 -16.10 -8.61
CA GLY A 439 33.92 -17.05 -9.50
C GLY A 439 35.28 -17.45 -8.95
N ILE A 440 36.13 -16.49 -8.60
CA ILE A 440 37.47 -16.73 -8.03
C ILE A 440 37.36 -17.47 -6.68
N GLY A 441 36.44 -17.07 -5.84
CA GLY A 441 36.18 -17.74 -4.55
C GLY A 441 35.82 -19.22 -4.72
N PHE A 442 34.90 -19.51 -5.62
CA PHE A 442 34.41 -20.89 -5.81
C PHE A 442 35.40 -21.76 -6.60
N PHE A 443 36.03 -21.25 -7.64
CA PHE A 443 36.89 -22.06 -8.51
C PHE A 443 38.36 -22.06 -8.11
N MET A 444 38.84 -21.09 -7.34
CA MET A 444 40.25 -21.04 -6.88
C MET A 444 40.40 -21.24 -5.38
N VAL A 445 39.68 -20.45 -4.56
CA VAL A 445 39.96 -20.44 -3.11
C VAL A 445 39.53 -21.74 -2.44
N ILE A 446 38.32 -22.26 -2.75
CA ILE A 446 37.81 -23.48 -2.13
C ILE A 446 38.63 -24.70 -2.53
N PRO A 447 38.99 -24.97 -3.81
CA PRO A 447 39.83 -26.09 -4.16
C PRO A 447 41.26 -25.99 -3.58
N LEU A 448 41.80 -24.79 -3.50
CA LEU A 448 43.14 -24.58 -2.93
C LEU A 448 43.18 -24.86 -1.43
N LEU A 449 42.14 -24.48 -0.69
CA LEU A 449 41.97 -24.82 0.73
C LEU A 449 41.82 -26.33 0.93
N LEU A 450 41.08 -27.03 0.06
CA LEU A 450 40.94 -28.48 0.11
C LEU A 450 42.26 -29.19 -0.17
N ILE A 451 43.04 -28.73 -1.15
CA ILE A 451 44.36 -29.25 -1.46
C ILE A 451 45.30 -29.03 -0.29
N MET A 452 45.36 -27.84 0.30
CA MET A 452 46.18 -27.53 1.46
C MET A 452 45.83 -28.37 2.67
N THR A 453 44.56 -28.57 2.96
CA THR A 453 44.08 -29.43 4.06
C THR A 453 44.41 -30.90 3.80
N GLY A 454 44.27 -31.38 2.55
CA GLY A 454 44.66 -32.71 2.14
C GLY A 454 46.16 -32.93 2.26
N PHE A 455 46.96 -31.98 1.82
CA PHE A 455 48.44 -32.03 1.93
C PHE A 455 48.90 -32.00 3.40
N ARG A 456 48.26 -31.20 4.25
CA ARG A 456 48.54 -31.16 5.70
C ARG A 456 48.24 -32.49 6.37
N ILE A 457 47.11 -33.12 6.04
CA ILE A 457 46.72 -34.43 6.60
C ILE A 457 47.70 -35.51 6.13
N TRP A 458 48.09 -35.49 4.84
CA TRP A 458 49.08 -36.42 4.27
C TRP A 458 50.44 -36.29 4.98
N TYR A 459 50.93 -35.05 5.13
CA TYR A 459 52.18 -34.74 5.80
C TYR A 459 52.22 -35.17 7.27
N LEU A 460 51.11 -34.98 8.00
CA LEU A 460 50.96 -35.40 9.39
C LEU A 460 50.90 -36.93 9.52
N ARG A 461 50.41 -37.65 8.51
CA ARG A 461 50.40 -39.11 8.47
C ARG A 461 51.75 -39.73 8.13
N GLN A 462 52.61 -39.06 7.40
CA GLN A 462 53.97 -39.53 7.12
C GLN A 462 54.94 -39.41 8.33
N LYS A 463 54.60 -38.55 9.28
CA LYS A 463 55.43 -38.36 10.50
C LYS A 463 55.03 -39.29 11.70
N LYS A 464 54.03 -40.12 11.50
CA LYS A 464 53.71 -41.23 12.43
C LYS A 464 54.13 -42.55 11.85
#